data_84c8f449d949ad4cdb52851c9e887ee9
#
_entry.id   84c8f449d949ad4cdb52851c9e887ee9
#
_cell.length_a   1.000
_cell.length_b   1.000
_cell.length_c   1.000
_cell.angle_alpha   90.00
_cell.angle_beta   90.00
_cell.angle_gamma   90.00
#
_symmetry.space_group_name_H-M   'P 1'
#
loop_
_entity.id
_entity.type
_entity.pdbx_description
1 polymer ?
#
loop_
_entity_poly.entity_id
_entity_poly.type
_entity_poly.pdbx_seq_one_letter_code
_entity_poly.pdbx_strand_id
1 'polypeptide(L)'
;MAQLRYCIPEYIAYVHTDEFAKYSPTASYLCDLRTTSIAVLEGSASIIWGRFEVPLTLPEAIKEMAELAEQDPAAIAEQVQDFVTDLVFREYLEEL
;
A
#
# COMPACT_ATOMS: atom_id res chain seq x y z
N MET A 1 8.80 -14.12 -18.81
CA MET A 1 7.44 -13.93 -18.31
C MET A 1 7.32 -12.62 -17.55
N ALA A 2 6.29 -11.85 -17.84
CA ALA A 2 6.08 -10.58 -17.16
C ALA A 2 5.59 -10.85 -15.74
N GLN A 3 6.13 -10.11 -14.77
CA GLN A 3 5.64 -10.17 -13.41
C GLN A 3 4.37 -9.35 -13.29
N LEU A 4 3.47 -9.78 -12.41
CA LEU A 4 2.27 -9.02 -12.10
C LEU A 4 2.66 -7.73 -11.40
N ARG A 5 1.98 -6.66 -11.78
CA ARG A 5 2.10 -5.37 -11.11
C ARG A 5 0.82 -5.08 -10.38
N TYR A 6 0.93 -4.28 -9.35
CA TYR A 6 -0.21 -3.87 -8.54
C TYR A 6 -0.26 -2.35 -8.50
N CYS A 7 -1.45 -1.80 -8.46
CA CYS A 7 -1.61 -0.35 -8.32
C CYS A 7 -2.91 -0.04 -7.58
N ILE A 8 -3.04 1.21 -7.14
CA ILE A 8 -4.27 1.69 -6.52
C ILE A 8 -5.30 1.85 -7.63
N PRO A 9 -6.49 1.23 -7.50
CA PRO A 9 -7.53 1.33 -8.52
C PRO A 9 -8.06 2.75 -8.66
N GLU A 10 -8.51 3.10 -9.86
CA GLU A 10 -9.08 4.43 -10.13
C GLU A 10 -10.33 4.72 -9.31
N TYR A 11 -11.05 3.70 -8.88
CA TYR A 11 -12.26 3.88 -8.07
C TYR A 11 -11.97 4.14 -6.59
N ILE A 12 -10.72 4.22 -6.20
CA ILE A 12 -10.34 4.56 -4.82
C ILE A 12 -9.91 6.01 -4.76
N ALA A 13 -10.66 6.81 -4.00
CA ALA A 13 -10.26 8.16 -3.64
C ALA A 13 -9.54 8.12 -2.31
N TYR A 14 -8.47 8.88 -2.14
CA TYR A 14 -7.68 8.80 -0.92
C TYR A 14 -6.93 10.09 -0.62
N VAL A 15 -6.60 10.27 0.67
CA VAL A 15 -5.69 11.32 1.12
C VAL A 15 -4.72 10.74 2.14
N HIS A 16 -3.52 11.27 2.15
CA HIS A 16 -2.50 10.94 3.14
C HIS A 16 -2.39 12.08 4.14
N THR A 17 -2.18 11.76 5.42
CA THR A 17 -2.19 12.76 6.49
C THR A 17 -0.80 13.07 7.05
N ASP A 18 0.23 12.40 6.59
CA ASP A 18 1.59 12.57 7.10
C ASP A 18 2.13 13.99 6.94
N GLU A 19 1.68 14.73 5.92
CA GLU A 19 2.11 16.10 5.69
C GLU A 19 1.69 17.05 6.80
N PHE A 20 0.57 16.77 7.46
CA PHE A 20 -0.05 17.69 8.41
C PHE A 20 0.08 17.21 9.85
N ALA A 21 0.66 16.06 10.05
CA ALA A 21 0.62 15.39 11.34
C ALA A 21 2.01 15.23 11.91
N LYS A 22 2.58 16.31 12.42
CA LYS A 22 3.94 16.31 12.97
C LYS A 22 4.09 15.31 14.11
N TYR A 23 3.03 15.09 14.88
CA TYR A 23 3.05 14.20 16.04
C TYR A 23 2.03 13.07 15.95
N SER A 24 1.31 12.97 14.85
CA SER A 24 0.32 11.93 14.64
C SER A 24 0.88 10.81 13.77
N PRO A 25 0.41 9.57 13.93
CA PRO A 25 0.84 8.50 13.05
C PRO A 25 0.48 8.80 11.61
N THR A 26 1.34 8.37 10.70
CA THR A 26 1.04 8.41 9.27
C THR A 26 -0.22 7.60 9.00
N ALA A 27 -1.15 8.17 8.26
CA ALA A 27 -2.40 7.49 7.94
C ALA A 27 -2.85 7.84 6.53
N SER A 28 -3.60 6.93 5.92
CA SER A 28 -4.28 7.16 4.65
C SER A 28 -5.76 6.90 4.85
N TYR A 29 -6.57 7.83 4.42
CA TYR A 29 -8.02 7.68 4.41
C TYR A 29 -8.43 7.40 2.98
N LEU A 30 -9.13 6.30 2.77
CA LEU A 30 -9.54 5.90 1.42
C LEU A 30 -11.03 5.62 1.37
N CYS A 31 -11.60 5.88 0.21
CA CYS A 31 -13.02 5.67 -0.05
C CYS A 31 -13.17 4.90 -1.35
N ASP A 32 -13.86 3.78 -1.30
CA ASP A 32 -14.25 3.05 -2.50
C ASP A 32 -15.47 3.77 -3.11
N LEU A 33 -15.26 4.44 -4.23
CA LEU A 33 -16.31 5.23 -4.86
C LEU A 33 -17.47 4.40 -5.41
N ARG A 34 -17.26 3.09 -5.57
CA ARG A 34 -18.33 2.19 -6.04
C ARG A 34 -19.33 1.89 -4.93
N THR A 35 -18.88 1.85 -3.69
CA THR A 35 -19.69 1.44 -2.54
C THR A 35 -19.82 2.52 -1.48
N THR A 36 -19.05 3.61 -1.61
CA THR A 36 -18.90 4.68 -0.61
C THR A 36 -18.37 4.17 0.74
N SER A 37 -17.75 3.00 0.75
CA SER A 37 -17.11 2.47 1.96
C SER A 37 -15.83 3.24 2.24
N ILE A 38 -15.61 3.61 3.50
CA ILE A 38 -14.44 4.34 3.94
C ILE A 38 -13.56 3.44 4.80
N ALA A 39 -12.27 3.50 4.58
CA ALA A 39 -11.30 2.75 5.37
C ALA A 39 -10.12 3.66 5.74
N VAL A 40 -9.40 3.26 6.77
CA VAL A 40 -8.20 3.97 7.23
C VAL A 40 -7.07 2.97 7.32
N LEU A 41 -5.94 3.32 6.73
CA LEU A 41 -4.70 2.57 6.87
C LEU A 41 -3.74 3.43 7.70
N GLU A 42 -3.14 2.85 8.72
CA GLU A 42 -2.27 3.58 9.64
C GLU A 42 -0.86 2.99 9.67
N GLY A 43 0.12 3.84 9.97
CA GLY A 43 1.50 3.43 10.14
C GLY A 43 2.10 2.83 8.89
N SER A 44 2.76 1.69 9.04
CA SER A 44 3.43 1.02 7.92
C SER A 44 2.45 0.59 6.83
N ALA A 45 1.21 0.28 7.18
CA ALA A 45 0.18 -0.07 6.21
C ALA A 45 -0.07 1.08 5.24
N SER A 46 -0.16 2.31 5.76
CA SER A 46 -0.33 3.51 4.93
C SER A 46 0.87 3.71 4.01
N ILE A 47 2.07 3.54 4.53
CA ILE A 47 3.31 3.73 3.77
C ILE A 47 3.41 2.72 2.63
N ILE A 48 3.17 1.45 2.92
CA ILE A 48 3.24 0.39 1.90
C ILE A 48 2.21 0.63 0.81
N TRP A 49 0.96 0.87 1.21
CA TRP A 49 -0.13 1.06 0.25
C TRP A 49 0.13 2.27 -0.64
N GLY A 50 0.62 3.36 -0.07
CA GLY A 50 0.90 4.58 -0.82
C GLY A 50 1.96 4.42 -1.92
N ARG A 51 2.84 3.42 -1.80
CA ARG A 51 3.84 3.16 -2.85
C ARG A 51 3.21 2.70 -4.14
N PHE A 52 2.01 2.16 -4.09
CA PHE A 52 1.30 1.66 -5.26
C PHE A 52 0.54 2.74 -6.03
N GLU A 53 0.81 4.01 -5.77
CA GLU A 53 0.32 5.10 -6.62
C GLU A 53 0.88 4.96 -8.03
N VAL A 54 2.07 4.36 -8.16
CA VAL A 54 2.60 3.91 -9.44
C VAL A 54 2.58 2.38 -9.45
N PRO A 55 2.38 1.74 -10.60
CA PRO A 55 2.38 0.28 -10.66
C PRO A 55 3.72 -0.30 -10.22
N LEU A 56 3.68 -1.25 -9.30
CA LEU A 56 4.87 -1.93 -8.78
C LEU A 56 4.65 -3.43 -8.78
N THR A 57 5.73 -4.18 -9.03
CA THR A 57 5.73 -5.63 -8.79
C THR A 57 5.91 -5.86 -7.30
N LEU A 58 5.59 -7.07 -6.84
CA LEU A 58 5.80 -7.44 -5.44
C LEU A 58 7.27 -7.34 -5.03
N PRO A 59 8.24 -7.85 -5.81
CA PRO A 59 9.65 -7.67 -5.46
C PRO A 59 10.07 -6.20 -5.33
N GLU A 60 9.55 -5.33 -6.20
CA GLU A 60 9.84 -3.89 -6.12
C GLU A 60 9.30 -3.29 -4.82
N ALA A 61 8.07 -3.66 -4.45
CA ALA A 61 7.47 -3.18 -3.21
C ALA A 61 8.25 -3.66 -1.98
N ILE A 62 8.67 -4.92 -1.98
CA ILE A 62 9.48 -5.48 -0.90
C ILE A 62 10.79 -4.72 -0.76
N LYS A 63 11.45 -4.45 -1.88
CA LYS A 63 12.71 -3.72 -1.90
C LYS A 63 12.55 -2.32 -1.32
N GLU A 64 11.52 -1.58 -1.75
CA GLU A 64 11.28 -0.23 -1.25
C GLU A 64 11.01 -0.22 0.25
N MET A 65 10.20 -1.16 0.72
CA MET A 65 9.90 -1.25 2.15
C MET A 65 11.12 -1.65 2.97
N ALA A 66 11.95 -2.54 2.45
CA ALA A 66 13.18 -2.94 3.12
C ALA A 66 14.12 -1.74 3.28
N GLU A 67 14.24 -0.92 2.26
CA GLU A 67 15.06 0.29 2.32
C GLU A 67 14.53 1.28 3.35
N LEU A 68 13.21 1.49 3.38
CA LEU A 68 12.59 2.40 4.34
C LEU A 68 12.73 1.91 5.78
N ALA A 69 12.64 0.61 6.00
CA ALA A 69 12.73 0.02 7.33
C ALA A 69 14.17 -0.31 7.74
N GLU A 70 15.12 -0.12 6.84
CA GLU A 70 16.53 -0.48 7.06
C GLU A 70 16.69 -1.94 7.44
N GLN A 71 15.96 -2.82 6.74
CA GLN A 71 15.96 -4.26 6.99
C GLN A 71 16.31 -5.01 5.72
N ASP A 72 16.71 -6.28 5.89
CA ASP A 72 16.95 -7.17 4.77
C ASP A 72 15.60 -7.48 4.09
N PRO A 73 15.51 -7.39 2.75
CA PRO A 73 14.29 -7.75 2.05
C PRO A 73 13.75 -9.12 2.41
N ALA A 74 14.63 -10.11 2.65
CA ALA A 74 14.19 -11.45 3.03
C ALA A 74 13.46 -11.46 4.38
N ALA A 75 13.80 -10.52 5.27
CA ALA A 75 13.19 -10.47 6.60
C ALA A 75 11.74 -9.98 6.57
N ILE A 76 11.35 -9.21 5.55
CA ILE A 76 10.02 -8.61 5.49
C ILE A 76 9.19 -9.10 4.32
N ALA A 77 9.77 -9.93 3.45
CA ALA A 77 9.10 -10.35 2.21
C ALA A 77 7.73 -10.99 2.47
N GLU A 78 7.64 -11.90 3.43
CA GLU A 78 6.39 -12.58 3.74
C GLU A 78 5.33 -11.61 4.26
N GLN A 79 5.72 -10.68 5.12
CA GLN A 79 4.78 -9.69 5.67
C GLN A 79 4.24 -8.78 4.58
N VAL A 80 5.09 -8.32 3.68
CA VAL A 80 4.67 -7.47 2.57
C VAL A 80 3.76 -8.24 1.62
N GLN A 81 4.12 -9.48 1.32
CA GLN A 81 3.30 -10.33 0.44
C GLN A 81 1.90 -10.55 1.02
N ASP A 82 1.82 -10.88 2.31
CA ASP A 82 0.54 -11.10 2.97
C ASP A 82 -0.30 -9.83 2.98
N PHE A 83 0.33 -8.69 3.20
CA PHE A 83 -0.34 -7.41 3.21
C PHE A 83 -0.89 -7.07 1.83
N VAL A 84 -0.09 -7.23 0.78
CA VAL A 84 -0.54 -6.97 -0.59
C VAL A 84 -1.70 -7.89 -0.96
N THR A 85 -1.60 -9.17 -0.60
CA THR A 85 -2.67 -10.14 -0.86
C THR A 85 -3.97 -9.70 -0.18
N ASP A 86 -3.89 -9.23 1.06
CA ASP A 86 -5.05 -8.73 1.79
C ASP A 86 -5.66 -7.50 1.12
N LEU A 87 -4.81 -6.57 0.69
CA LEU A 87 -5.28 -5.36 0.01
C LEU A 87 -5.95 -5.66 -1.33
N VAL A 88 -5.42 -6.63 -2.08
CA VAL A 88 -6.05 -7.06 -3.33
C VAL A 88 -7.41 -7.70 -3.03
N PHE A 89 -7.47 -8.52 -1.99
CA PHE A 89 -8.73 -9.15 -1.58
C PHE A 89 -9.78 -8.11 -1.19
N ARG A 90 -9.36 -7.04 -0.54
CA ARG A 90 -10.25 -5.93 -0.15
C ARG A 90 -10.53 -4.96 -1.30
N GLU A 91 -9.91 -5.18 -2.44
CA GLU A 91 -10.04 -4.33 -3.62
C GLU A 91 -9.49 -2.92 -3.43
N TYR A 92 -8.51 -2.76 -2.53
CA TYR A 92 -7.77 -1.51 -2.37
C TYR A 92 -6.52 -1.46 -3.24
N LEU A 93 -6.12 -2.57 -3.80
CA LEU A 93 -5.13 -2.70 -4.86
C LEU A 93 -5.70 -3.60 -5.95
N GLU A 94 -5.24 -3.39 -7.18
CA GLU A 94 -5.61 -4.26 -8.29
C GLU A 94 -4.36 -4.77 -9.00
N GLU A 95 -4.50 -5.95 -9.61
CA GLU A 95 -3.47 -6.51 -10.47
C GLU A 95 -3.62 -5.96 -11.86
N LEU A 96 -2.48 -5.66 -12.47
CA LEU A 96 -2.45 -5.19 -13.87
C LEU A 96 -1.95 -6.27 -14.80
#